data_9bd87e8d8529974b4017f87a8e3ddeb6
#
_entry.id   9bd87e8d8529974b4017f87a8e3ddeb6
#
_cell.length_a   1.000
_cell.length_b   1.000
_cell.length_c   1.000
_cell.angle_alpha   90.00
_cell.angle_beta   90.00
_cell.angle_gamma   90.00
#
_symmetry.space_group_name_H-M   'P 1'
#
loop_
_entity.id
_entity.type
_entity.pdbx_description
1 polymer ?
#
loop_
_entity_poly.entity_id
_entity_poly.type
_entity_poly.pdbx_seq_one_letter_code
_entity_poly.pdbx_strand_id
1 'polypeptide(L)'
;YYLVDDAYRCGLLEGTYRSSDYERNLEALSVPSEHRELLEKWKLCGQMINAANNLLAAIEKVNDANFVGGRKKEIIAEARFLRAFAQLYLMKHYAFFWDLDSKYGPLMRRVPGTLSNNNMKRSGVRETYDLILEDLDYAINYGPGYKDVFSASKGLAKGFKVEVLLLRGTDEDYAKVPELANEVLSDYEFKLEESFENVFKNGYKSTEIMFSRFLSAKKLADVDMNVASIKKLMCGKYKPNEQFLDIFNATNDTRYALTFDSVLYEQFNSTNKTLILKKLWRTDGNCPMFYMRLAQMKLFQAEALEHNGASVADVLAPLNDLRRRSGNVLLKAEDFSDRDDLVRTIFYEIVREMGLENGAEWFAAVRMRLSSGKRLISELNPVYSDDKQLAWQIPDDEVSYNTLMEPNPVFIRE
;
A
#
# COMPACT_ATOMS: atom_id res chain seq x y z
N TYR A 1 -11.99 3.92 -12.95
CA TYR A 1 -12.57 2.64 -12.60
C TYR A 1 -11.69 1.88 -11.61
N TYR A 2 -10.39 1.82 -11.86
CA TYR A 2 -9.44 1.03 -11.09
C TYR A 2 -9.05 1.59 -9.72
N LEU A 3 -9.26 2.88 -9.47
CA LEU A 3 -8.69 3.57 -8.31
C LEU A 3 -9.49 3.40 -7.04
N VAL A 4 -10.80 3.53 -7.15
CA VAL A 4 -11.70 3.41 -5.99
C VAL A 4 -11.88 1.94 -5.60
N ASP A 5 -11.94 1.06 -6.62
CA ASP A 5 -12.00 -0.38 -6.39
C ASP A 5 -10.77 -0.90 -5.63
N ASP A 6 -9.55 -0.39 -5.91
CA ASP A 6 -8.35 -0.79 -5.19
C ASP A 6 -8.41 -0.45 -3.70
N ALA A 7 -8.98 0.70 -3.34
CA ALA A 7 -9.16 1.08 -1.95
C ALA A 7 -10.08 0.08 -1.21
N TYR A 8 -11.22 -0.27 -1.80
CA TYR A 8 -12.18 -1.18 -1.16
C TYR A 8 -11.73 -2.65 -1.16
N ARG A 9 -10.91 -3.07 -2.13
CA ARG A 9 -10.43 -4.46 -2.20
C ARG A 9 -9.62 -4.88 -1.00
N CYS A 10 -8.76 -4.02 -0.51
CA CYS A 10 -8.00 -4.32 0.68
C CYS A 10 -8.90 -4.49 1.90
N GLY A 11 -9.93 -3.65 2.04
CA GLY A 11 -10.93 -3.80 3.09
C GLY A 11 -11.79 -5.07 2.94
N LEU A 12 -12.05 -5.55 1.72
CA LEU A 12 -12.72 -6.85 1.51
C LEU A 12 -11.84 -8.02 1.97
N LEU A 13 -10.56 -8.01 1.59
CA LEU A 13 -9.60 -9.03 2.01
C LEU A 13 -9.44 -9.07 3.53
N GLU A 14 -9.36 -7.92 4.15
CA GLU A 14 -9.22 -7.77 5.59
C GLU A 14 -10.51 -8.11 6.35
N GLY A 15 -11.67 -8.01 5.71
CA GLY A 15 -12.98 -8.25 6.31
C GLY A 15 -13.67 -7.01 6.86
N THR A 16 -13.12 -5.81 6.66
CA THR A 16 -13.74 -4.54 7.10
C THR A 16 -14.80 -4.02 6.15
N TYR A 17 -14.81 -4.48 4.91
CA TYR A 17 -15.83 -4.20 3.91
C TYR A 17 -16.52 -5.48 3.42
N ARG A 18 -17.74 -5.33 2.91
CA ARG A 18 -18.50 -6.38 2.26
C ARG A 18 -18.94 -5.96 0.88
N SER A 19 -18.88 -6.91 -0.06
CA SER A 19 -19.36 -6.73 -1.43
C SER A 19 -20.79 -7.23 -1.61
N SER A 20 -21.53 -6.59 -2.49
CA SER A 20 -22.90 -6.98 -2.80
C SER A 20 -23.04 -8.18 -3.74
N ASP A 21 -21.99 -8.71 -4.40
CA ASP A 21 -22.05 -9.98 -5.17
C ASP A 21 -20.82 -10.25 -6.07
N TYR A 22 -20.09 -9.21 -6.51
CA TYR A 22 -19.08 -9.35 -7.57
C TYR A 22 -17.68 -9.77 -7.08
N GLU A 23 -17.40 -9.63 -5.79
CA GLU A 23 -16.05 -9.83 -5.24
C GLU A 23 -16.06 -10.69 -3.97
N ARG A 24 -16.99 -11.64 -3.87
CA ARG A 24 -17.05 -12.61 -2.76
C ARG A 24 -15.75 -13.40 -2.61
N ASN A 25 -15.03 -13.58 -3.70
CA ASN A 25 -13.74 -14.27 -3.67
C ASN A 25 -12.67 -13.51 -2.87
N LEU A 26 -12.70 -12.17 -2.88
CA LEU A 26 -11.82 -11.36 -2.04
C LEU A 26 -12.17 -11.52 -0.56
N GLU A 27 -13.45 -11.42 -0.19
CA GLU A 27 -13.90 -11.66 1.19
C GLU A 27 -13.57 -13.08 1.67
N ALA A 28 -13.67 -14.05 0.76
CA ALA A 28 -13.37 -15.45 1.03
C ALA A 28 -11.88 -15.79 1.01
N LEU A 29 -11.00 -14.81 0.76
CA LEU A 29 -9.54 -15.00 0.58
C LEU A 29 -9.20 -16.11 -0.42
N SER A 30 -10.00 -16.22 -1.51
CA SER A 30 -9.87 -17.24 -2.55
C SER A 30 -9.93 -16.63 -3.95
N VAL A 31 -9.02 -15.67 -4.23
CA VAL A 31 -9.00 -14.95 -5.51
C VAL A 31 -8.50 -15.89 -6.62
N PRO A 32 -9.32 -16.18 -7.63
CA PRO A 32 -8.95 -17.10 -8.70
C PRO A 32 -7.89 -16.49 -9.64
N SER A 33 -7.08 -17.35 -10.27
CA SER A 33 -5.97 -16.96 -11.16
C SER A 33 -6.41 -16.26 -12.44
N GLU A 34 -7.64 -16.53 -12.91
CA GLU A 34 -8.27 -15.88 -14.06
C GLU A 34 -8.88 -14.50 -13.73
N HIS A 35 -8.79 -14.04 -12.47
CA HIS A 35 -9.37 -12.77 -12.07
C HIS A 35 -8.72 -11.63 -12.86
N ARG A 36 -9.52 -10.90 -13.62
CA ARG A 36 -9.07 -9.86 -14.55
C ARG A 36 -8.11 -8.85 -13.93
N GLU A 37 -8.37 -8.46 -12.72
CA GLU A 37 -7.60 -7.41 -12.03
C GLU A 37 -6.21 -7.90 -11.61
N LEU A 38 -6.08 -9.19 -11.27
CA LEU A 38 -4.78 -9.78 -11.00
C LEU A 38 -3.91 -9.68 -12.25
N LEU A 39 -4.46 -10.10 -13.39
CA LEU A 39 -3.77 -10.06 -14.67
C LEU A 39 -3.35 -8.64 -15.06
N GLU A 40 -4.24 -7.65 -14.91
CA GLU A 40 -3.95 -6.26 -15.24
C GLU A 40 -2.81 -5.69 -14.36
N LYS A 41 -2.86 -5.93 -13.06
CA LYS A 41 -1.82 -5.49 -12.13
C LYS A 41 -0.47 -6.16 -12.42
N TRP A 42 -0.48 -7.46 -12.67
CA TRP A 42 0.71 -8.21 -13.06
C TRP A 42 1.34 -7.63 -14.33
N LYS A 43 0.54 -7.44 -15.39
CA LYS A 43 0.97 -6.85 -16.67
C LYS A 43 1.56 -5.45 -16.49
N LEU A 44 0.89 -4.57 -15.74
CA LEU A 44 1.38 -3.21 -15.51
C LEU A 44 2.71 -3.18 -14.77
N CYS A 45 2.88 -4.01 -13.74
CA CYS A 45 4.17 -4.12 -13.04
C CYS A 45 5.26 -4.68 -13.96
N GLY A 46 4.96 -5.73 -14.74
CA GLY A 46 5.88 -6.28 -15.72
C GLY A 46 6.32 -5.26 -16.79
N GLN A 47 5.39 -4.44 -17.29
CA GLN A 47 5.69 -3.36 -18.22
C GLN A 47 6.59 -2.29 -17.59
N MET A 48 6.32 -1.89 -16.35
CA MET A 48 7.14 -0.90 -15.63
C MET A 48 8.57 -1.42 -15.38
N ILE A 49 8.71 -2.67 -14.94
CA ILE A 49 10.01 -3.32 -14.75
C ILE A 49 10.78 -3.38 -16.07
N ASN A 50 10.12 -3.79 -17.16
CA ASN A 50 10.75 -3.88 -18.47
C ASN A 50 11.16 -2.51 -19.01
N ALA A 51 10.32 -1.48 -18.84
CA ALA A 51 10.66 -0.10 -19.22
C ALA A 51 11.88 0.41 -18.45
N ALA A 52 11.94 0.19 -17.14
CA ALA A 52 13.10 0.54 -16.32
C ALA A 52 14.37 -0.19 -16.80
N ASN A 53 14.30 -1.50 -17.04
CA ASN A 53 15.43 -2.28 -17.54
C ASN A 53 15.92 -1.81 -18.93
N ASN A 54 14.99 -1.49 -19.84
CA ASN A 54 15.36 -0.93 -21.15
C ASN A 54 16.08 0.42 -21.02
N LEU A 55 15.57 1.30 -20.14
CA LEU A 55 16.23 2.59 -19.89
C LEU A 55 17.63 2.37 -19.28
N LEU A 56 17.77 1.51 -18.29
CA LEU A 56 19.06 1.20 -17.66
C LEU A 56 20.05 0.65 -18.67
N ALA A 57 19.67 -0.30 -19.51
CA ALA A 57 20.54 -0.85 -20.57
C ALA A 57 20.89 0.17 -21.67
N ALA A 58 19.99 1.10 -21.96
CA ALA A 58 20.24 2.15 -22.97
C ALA A 58 21.16 3.26 -22.45
N ILE A 59 20.94 3.72 -21.22
CA ILE A 59 21.69 4.85 -20.65
C ILE A 59 23.16 4.52 -20.38
N GLU A 60 23.49 3.25 -20.13
CA GLU A 60 24.87 2.79 -19.99
C GLU A 60 25.71 3.08 -21.23
N LYS A 61 25.10 3.03 -22.42
CA LYS A 61 25.75 3.26 -23.71
C LYS A 61 25.91 4.75 -24.05
N VAL A 62 25.27 5.63 -23.28
CA VAL A 62 25.33 7.07 -23.51
C VAL A 62 26.54 7.66 -22.79
N ASN A 63 27.35 8.44 -23.52
CA ASN A 63 28.52 9.09 -22.94
C ASN A 63 28.11 10.06 -21.81
N ASP A 64 28.84 10.04 -20.71
CA ASP A 64 28.62 10.91 -19.55
C ASP A 64 28.69 12.41 -19.91
N ALA A 65 29.49 12.77 -20.88
CA ALA A 65 29.61 14.16 -21.38
C ALA A 65 28.31 14.74 -21.97
N ASN A 66 27.34 13.87 -22.29
CA ASN A 66 26.02 14.29 -22.78
C ASN A 66 25.08 14.74 -21.64
N PHE A 67 25.50 14.63 -20.38
CA PHE A 67 24.71 15.00 -19.22
C PHE A 67 25.36 16.15 -18.45
N VAL A 68 24.52 17.05 -17.96
CA VAL A 68 24.98 18.16 -17.10
C VAL A 68 24.90 17.72 -15.64
N GLY A 69 25.97 17.97 -14.88
CA GLY A 69 26.02 17.60 -13.45
C GLY A 69 25.86 16.12 -13.20
N GLY A 70 25.06 15.77 -12.22
CA GLY A 70 24.76 14.35 -11.84
C GLY A 70 23.60 13.71 -12.62
N ARG A 71 23.05 14.36 -13.66
CA ARG A 71 21.75 13.97 -14.26
C ARG A 71 21.70 12.52 -14.77
N LYS A 72 22.80 11.97 -15.29
CA LYS A 72 22.83 10.54 -15.66
C LYS A 72 22.53 9.63 -14.48
N LYS A 73 23.17 9.88 -13.33
CA LYS A 73 22.95 9.10 -12.10
C LYS A 73 21.52 9.27 -11.58
N GLU A 74 20.98 10.48 -11.66
CA GLU A 74 19.58 10.73 -11.27
C GLU A 74 18.59 9.94 -12.14
N ILE A 75 18.77 9.92 -13.47
CA ILE A 75 17.91 9.12 -14.37
C ILE A 75 18.00 7.63 -14.06
N ILE A 76 19.20 7.11 -13.77
CA ILE A 76 19.40 5.73 -13.34
C ILE A 76 18.65 5.49 -12.01
N ALA A 77 18.74 6.43 -11.06
CA ALA A 77 18.07 6.33 -9.77
C ALA A 77 16.54 6.35 -9.90
N GLU A 78 15.99 7.21 -10.74
CA GLU A 78 14.57 7.24 -11.05
C GLU A 78 14.09 5.90 -11.65
N ALA A 79 14.85 5.32 -12.59
CA ALA A 79 14.53 4.02 -13.20
C ALA A 79 14.61 2.88 -12.19
N ARG A 80 15.64 2.86 -11.33
CA ARG A 80 15.77 1.87 -10.25
C ARG A 80 14.65 2.00 -9.24
N PHE A 81 14.29 3.21 -8.83
CA PHE A 81 13.14 3.43 -7.95
C PHE A 81 11.86 2.85 -8.53
N LEU A 82 11.55 3.12 -9.81
CA LEU A 82 10.35 2.58 -10.45
C LEU A 82 10.38 1.06 -10.57
N ARG A 83 11.56 0.46 -10.78
CA ARG A 83 11.73 -0.99 -10.77
C ARG A 83 11.49 -1.57 -9.37
N ALA A 84 12.06 -0.96 -8.34
CA ALA A 84 11.84 -1.35 -6.95
C ALA A 84 10.37 -1.24 -6.55
N PHE A 85 9.70 -0.14 -6.91
CA PHE A 85 8.28 0.08 -6.67
C PHE A 85 7.42 -1.02 -7.30
N ALA A 86 7.66 -1.35 -8.57
CA ALA A 86 6.89 -2.40 -9.27
C ALA A 86 7.19 -3.80 -8.70
N GLN A 87 8.44 -4.09 -8.34
CA GLN A 87 8.82 -5.36 -7.69
C GLN A 87 8.19 -5.48 -6.30
N LEU A 88 8.19 -4.40 -5.51
CA LEU A 88 7.53 -4.38 -4.20
C LEU A 88 6.02 -4.62 -4.33
N TYR A 89 5.38 -4.03 -5.35
CA TYR A 89 3.97 -4.26 -5.60
C TYR A 89 3.67 -5.74 -5.91
N LEU A 90 4.48 -6.36 -6.79
CA LEU A 90 4.35 -7.80 -7.08
C LEU A 90 4.61 -8.64 -5.82
N MET A 91 5.61 -8.28 -5.01
CA MET A 91 5.95 -8.96 -3.77
C MET A 91 4.77 -8.94 -2.79
N LYS A 92 4.18 -7.77 -2.55
CA LYS A 92 3.08 -7.58 -1.59
C LYS A 92 1.83 -8.38 -1.94
N HIS A 93 1.54 -8.60 -3.23
CA HIS A 93 0.28 -9.19 -3.68
C HIS A 93 0.40 -10.65 -4.11
N TYR A 94 1.50 -11.03 -4.79
CA TYR A 94 1.62 -12.35 -5.46
C TYR A 94 2.66 -13.27 -4.82
N ALA A 95 3.33 -12.83 -3.76
CA ALA A 95 4.37 -13.61 -3.10
C ALA A 95 4.05 -13.83 -1.62
N PHE A 96 4.69 -14.80 -1.03
CA PHE A 96 4.66 -15.03 0.41
C PHE A 96 5.65 -14.08 1.10
N PHE A 97 5.39 -12.77 0.97
CA PHE A 97 6.31 -11.70 1.36
C PHE A 97 6.76 -11.77 2.82
N TRP A 98 6.01 -12.43 3.67
CA TRP A 98 6.26 -12.63 5.10
C TRP A 98 7.15 -13.84 5.43
N ASP A 99 7.52 -14.64 4.42
CA ASP A 99 8.36 -15.82 4.57
C ASP A 99 9.63 -15.69 3.71
N LEU A 100 10.73 -15.30 4.37
CA LEU A 100 11.99 -15.01 3.69
C LEU A 100 12.63 -16.24 3.05
N ASP A 101 12.29 -17.42 3.51
CA ASP A 101 12.85 -18.68 2.98
C ASP A 101 11.97 -19.27 1.88
N SER A 102 10.86 -18.62 1.59
CA SER A 102 9.95 -19.03 0.53
C SER A 102 10.55 -18.85 -0.86
N LYS A 103 10.38 -19.89 -1.70
CA LYS A 103 10.68 -19.83 -3.14
C LYS A 103 9.61 -19.10 -3.96
N TYR A 104 8.50 -18.75 -3.34
CA TYR A 104 7.33 -18.14 -3.99
C TYR A 104 7.40 -16.61 -4.02
N GLY A 105 8.55 -16.04 -4.35
CA GLY A 105 8.71 -14.63 -4.68
C GLY A 105 8.22 -14.33 -6.12
N PRO A 106 8.20 -13.08 -6.58
CA PRO A 106 7.81 -12.73 -7.94
C PRO A 106 8.92 -13.02 -8.96
N LEU A 107 8.67 -12.74 -10.24
CA LEU A 107 9.72 -12.74 -11.27
C LEU A 107 10.67 -11.56 -11.08
N MET A 108 11.94 -11.84 -10.87
CA MET A 108 12.97 -10.82 -10.70
C MET A 108 13.73 -10.59 -12.01
N ARG A 109 13.27 -9.64 -12.83
CA ARG A 109 13.95 -9.26 -14.07
C ARG A 109 14.91 -8.10 -13.85
N ARG A 110 16.20 -8.33 -14.13
CA ARG A 110 17.27 -7.30 -14.06
C ARG A 110 17.68 -6.76 -15.44
N VAL A 111 17.21 -7.38 -16.49
CA VAL A 111 17.54 -7.03 -17.88
C VAL A 111 16.29 -6.93 -18.75
N PRO A 112 16.35 -6.24 -19.91
CA PRO A 112 15.23 -6.18 -20.85
C PRO A 112 14.72 -7.56 -21.24
N GLY A 113 13.38 -7.71 -21.34
CA GLY A 113 12.74 -8.92 -21.82
C GLY A 113 12.97 -9.11 -23.30
N THR A 114 13.30 -10.34 -23.70
CA THR A 114 13.47 -10.78 -25.08
C THR A 114 12.80 -12.13 -25.26
N LEU A 115 12.62 -12.56 -26.49
CA LEU A 115 12.07 -13.92 -26.78
C LEU A 115 12.95 -15.02 -26.17
N SER A 116 14.26 -14.83 -26.08
CA SER A 116 15.20 -15.81 -25.56
C SER A 116 15.26 -15.89 -24.03
N ASN A 117 14.83 -14.86 -23.32
CA ASN A 117 14.83 -14.80 -21.84
C ASN A 117 13.45 -14.63 -21.24
N ASN A 118 12.39 -14.89 -22.01
CA ASN A 118 11.02 -14.68 -21.53
C ASN A 118 10.61 -15.73 -20.49
N ASN A 119 11.01 -16.98 -20.66
CA ASN A 119 10.79 -18.03 -19.69
C ASN A 119 11.77 -17.88 -18.51
N MET A 120 11.24 -17.69 -17.32
CA MET A 120 12.01 -17.52 -16.08
C MET A 120 11.32 -18.23 -14.92
N LYS A 121 12.13 -18.80 -14.03
CA LYS A 121 11.65 -19.26 -12.73
C LYS A 121 11.35 -18.07 -11.82
N ARG A 122 10.50 -18.28 -10.84
CA ARG A 122 10.33 -17.38 -9.71
C ARG A 122 11.63 -17.24 -8.94
N SER A 123 11.83 -16.08 -8.39
CA SER A 123 12.91 -15.82 -7.43
C SER A 123 12.46 -16.13 -6.01
N GLY A 124 13.41 -16.36 -5.11
CA GLY A 124 13.11 -16.41 -3.68
C GLY A 124 12.65 -15.05 -3.15
N VAL A 125 11.89 -15.09 -2.05
CA VAL A 125 11.42 -13.88 -1.39
C VAL A 125 12.57 -13.02 -0.89
N ARG A 126 13.56 -13.63 -0.21
CA ARG A 126 14.77 -12.94 0.28
C ARG A 126 15.54 -12.25 -0.84
N GLU A 127 15.81 -12.99 -1.92
CA GLU A 127 16.52 -12.48 -3.09
C GLU A 127 15.80 -11.27 -3.73
N THR A 128 14.48 -11.31 -3.74
CA THR A 128 13.68 -10.19 -4.29
C THR A 128 13.75 -8.96 -3.38
N TYR A 129 13.70 -9.12 -2.06
CA TYR A 129 13.92 -8.02 -1.12
C TYR A 129 15.30 -7.39 -1.28
N ASP A 130 16.33 -8.21 -1.48
CA ASP A 130 17.70 -7.71 -1.68
C ASP A 130 17.80 -6.84 -2.94
N LEU A 131 17.15 -7.24 -4.05
CA LEU A 131 17.07 -6.38 -5.25
C LEU A 131 16.33 -5.07 -4.99
N ILE A 132 15.18 -5.15 -4.34
CA ILE A 132 14.37 -3.96 -4.02
C ILE A 132 15.19 -2.98 -3.19
N LEU A 133 15.88 -3.47 -2.16
CA LEU A 133 16.72 -2.64 -1.30
C LEU A 133 17.94 -2.08 -2.03
N GLU A 134 18.60 -2.87 -2.88
CA GLU A 134 19.70 -2.39 -3.75
C GLU A 134 19.26 -1.22 -4.64
N ASP A 135 18.08 -1.34 -5.24
CA ASP A 135 17.54 -0.29 -6.10
C ASP A 135 17.12 0.96 -5.32
N LEU A 136 16.51 0.79 -4.15
CA LEU A 136 16.16 1.91 -3.26
C LEU A 136 17.41 2.60 -2.70
N ASP A 137 18.45 1.86 -2.31
CA ASP A 137 19.70 2.44 -1.83
C ASP A 137 20.40 3.25 -2.91
N TYR A 138 20.37 2.79 -4.16
CA TYR A 138 20.87 3.61 -5.27
C TYR A 138 20.05 4.88 -5.45
N ALA A 139 18.72 4.79 -5.35
CA ALA A 139 17.83 5.94 -5.47
C ALA A 139 18.02 6.95 -4.32
N ILE A 140 18.27 6.50 -3.11
CA ILE A 140 18.59 7.34 -1.95
C ILE A 140 19.92 8.10 -2.17
N ASN A 141 20.93 7.39 -2.67
CA ASN A 141 22.26 7.98 -2.83
C ASN A 141 22.35 8.96 -4.02
N TYR A 142 21.70 8.65 -5.14
CA TYR A 142 21.90 9.34 -6.42
C TYR A 142 20.63 9.94 -7.02
N GLY A 143 19.47 9.74 -6.40
CA GLY A 143 18.20 10.28 -6.89
C GLY A 143 18.14 11.81 -6.85
N PRO A 144 17.20 12.42 -7.58
CA PRO A 144 16.96 13.86 -7.50
C PRO A 144 16.35 14.24 -6.14
N GLY A 145 16.38 15.54 -5.81
CA GLY A 145 15.52 16.10 -4.78
C GLY A 145 14.04 16.06 -5.19
N TYR A 146 13.16 16.36 -4.25
CA TYR A 146 11.72 16.39 -4.51
C TYR A 146 11.36 17.44 -5.57
N LYS A 147 10.54 17.04 -6.51
CA LYS A 147 10.01 17.92 -7.56
C LYS A 147 8.49 18.05 -7.47
N ASP A 148 7.81 16.92 -7.41
CA ASP A 148 6.36 16.81 -7.33
C ASP A 148 5.97 15.41 -6.82
N VAL A 149 4.70 15.23 -6.48
CA VAL A 149 4.16 13.97 -5.96
C VAL A 149 4.13 12.82 -6.99
N PHE A 150 4.51 13.05 -8.24
CA PHE A 150 4.48 12.06 -9.32
C PHE A 150 5.87 11.55 -9.70
N SER A 151 6.90 12.13 -9.11
CA SER A 151 8.31 11.88 -9.46
C SER A 151 9.05 11.19 -8.33
N ALA A 152 10.03 10.37 -8.69
CA ALA A 152 10.93 9.79 -7.70
C ALA A 152 11.82 10.86 -7.06
N SER A 153 12.09 10.73 -5.76
CA SER A 153 13.05 11.56 -5.02
C SER A 153 13.80 10.72 -3.97
N LYS A 154 14.88 11.28 -3.44
CA LYS A 154 15.66 10.64 -2.35
C LYS A 154 14.80 10.39 -1.12
N GLY A 155 14.03 11.40 -0.69
CA GLY A 155 13.16 11.29 0.47
C GLY A 155 12.06 10.24 0.27
N LEU A 156 11.47 10.20 -0.93
CA LEU A 156 10.51 9.16 -1.29
C LEU A 156 11.12 7.75 -1.25
N ALA A 157 12.32 7.57 -1.80
CA ALA A 157 13.01 6.28 -1.78
C ALA A 157 13.33 5.80 -0.35
N LYS A 158 13.69 6.73 0.57
CA LYS A 158 13.81 6.44 2.00
C LYS A 158 12.48 5.95 2.60
N GLY A 159 11.38 6.63 2.32
CA GLY A 159 10.05 6.22 2.79
C GLY A 159 9.68 4.80 2.35
N PHE A 160 9.92 4.47 1.08
CA PHE A 160 9.72 3.09 0.59
C PHE A 160 10.68 2.08 1.22
N LYS A 161 11.92 2.48 1.53
CA LYS A 161 12.85 1.61 2.27
C LYS A 161 12.32 1.29 3.66
N VAL A 162 11.73 2.24 4.38
CA VAL A 162 11.05 2.00 5.67
C VAL A 162 9.96 0.94 5.52
N GLU A 163 9.07 1.08 4.52
CA GLU A 163 8.01 0.09 4.25
C GLU A 163 8.59 -1.30 3.95
N VAL A 164 9.63 -1.38 3.12
CA VAL A 164 10.29 -2.65 2.75
C VAL A 164 10.88 -3.34 3.97
N LEU A 165 11.53 -2.61 4.86
CA LEU A 165 12.11 -3.16 6.09
C LEU A 165 11.02 -3.76 6.99
N LEU A 166 9.90 -3.06 7.18
CA LEU A 166 8.76 -3.58 7.94
C LEU A 166 8.15 -4.84 7.31
N LEU A 167 8.04 -4.88 5.98
CA LEU A 167 7.49 -6.04 5.26
C LEU A 167 8.43 -7.23 5.32
N ARG A 168 9.75 -7.01 5.21
CA ARG A 168 10.78 -8.05 5.36
C ARG A 168 10.85 -8.59 6.79
N GLY A 169 10.68 -7.73 7.77
CA GLY A 169 10.28 -8.05 9.14
C GLY A 169 11.30 -8.83 9.96
N THR A 170 12.62 -8.68 9.71
CA THR A 170 13.64 -9.20 10.64
C THR A 170 13.81 -8.27 11.83
N ASP A 171 14.32 -8.78 12.96
CA ASP A 171 14.60 -7.95 14.14
C ASP A 171 15.57 -6.80 13.81
N GLU A 172 16.58 -7.07 12.95
CA GLU A 172 17.51 -6.04 12.47
C GLU A 172 16.82 -4.99 11.60
N ASP A 173 15.79 -5.35 10.86
CA ASP A 173 15.00 -4.43 10.08
C ASP A 173 14.14 -3.54 10.98
N TYR A 174 13.40 -4.14 11.91
CA TYR A 174 12.61 -3.39 12.89
C TYR A 174 13.46 -2.44 13.71
N ALA A 175 14.70 -2.82 14.08
CA ALA A 175 15.62 -1.95 14.81
C ALA A 175 16.01 -0.69 14.03
N LYS A 176 16.05 -0.74 12.68
CA LYS A 176 16.42 0.40 11.81
C LYS A 176 15.26 1.34 11.49
N VAL A 177 14.03 0.84 11.54
CA VAL A 177 12.84 1.59 11.11
C VAL A 177 12.63 2.90 11.87
N PRO A 178 12.74 2.98 13.24
CA PRO A 178 12.48 4.23 13.94
C PRO A 178 13.39 5.38 13.54
N GLU A 179 14.69 5.10 13.37
CA GLU A 179 15.67 6.11 12.95
C GLU A 179 15.44 6.56 11.51
N LEU A 180 15.31 5.60 10.58
CA LEU A 180 15.08 5.91 9.17
C LEU A 180 13.75 6.65 8.92
N ALA A 181 12.69 6.29 9.67
CA ALA A 181 11.44 7.02 9.64
C ALA A 181 11.59 8.46 10.15
N ASN A 182 12.39 8.67 11.21
CA ASN A 182 12.70 10.01 11.69
C ASN A 182 13.48 10.84 10.67
N GLU A 183 14.40 10.24 9.92
CA GLU A 183 15.09 10.94 8.83
C GLU A 183 14.09 11.46 7.78
N VAL A 184 13.10 10.63 7.40
CA VAL A 184 12.04 11.03 6.45
C VAL A 184 11.14 12.13 7.03
N LEU A 185 10.75 12.00 8.31
CA LEU A 185 9.91 12.98 9.01
C LEU A 185 10.59 14.33 9.21
N SER A 186 11.92 14.34 9.25
CA SER A 186 12.74 15.55 9.40
C SER A 186 13.20 16.12 8.06
N ASP A 187 12.87 15.49 6.95
CA ASP A 187 13.21 15.97 5.62
C ASP A 187 12.35 17.21 5.30
N TYR A 188 12.99 18.29 4.86
CA TYR A 188 12.32 19.55 4.53
C TYR A 188 11.41 19.45 3.30
N GLU A 189 11.55 18.39 2.50
CA GLU A 189 10.75 18.13 1.31
C GLU A 189 9.29 17.79 1.65
N PHE A 190 9.04 17.22 2.83
CA PHE A 190 7.72 16.76 3.26
C PHE A 190 7.34 17.34 4.62
N LYS A 191 6.06 17.59 4.81
CA LYS A 191 5.54 18.08 6.08
C LYS A 191 4.14 17.54 6.33
N LEU A 192 3.87 17.09 7.55
CA LEU A 192 2.51 16.75 7.95
C LEU A 192 1.60 17.98 7.80
N GLU A 193 0.43 17.78 7.22
CA GLU A 193 -0.60 18.81 7.16
C GLU A 193 -1.08 19.19 8.57
N GLU A 194 -1.56 20.41 8.73
CA GLU A 194 -2.05 20.91 10.02
C GLU A 194 -3.31 20.18 10.50
N SER A 195 -4.07 19.60 9.57
CA SER A 195 -5.25 18.80 9.85
C SER A 195 -5.37 17.61 8.90
N PHE A 196 -6.06 16.56 9.34
CA PHE A 196 -6.39 15.41 8.49
C PHE A 196 -7.18 15.82 7.23
N GLU A 197 -8.08 16.79 7.36
CA GLU A 197 -8.88 17.30 6.24
C GLU A 197 -8.02 17.93 5.15
N ASN A 198 -6.99 18.69 5.52
CA ASN A 198 -6.13 19.39 4.58
C ASN A 198 -5.39 18.44 3.63
N VAL A 199 -5.05 17.24 4.04
CA VAL A 199 -4.43 16.21 3.18
C VAL A 199 -5.25 16.00 1.92
N PHE A 200 -6.56 15.80 2.07
CA PHE A 200 -7.46 15.47 0.97
C PHE A 200 -7.95 16.73 0.25
N LYS A 201 -8.18 17.82 0.99
CA LYS A 201 -8.58 19.11 0.42
C LYS A 201 -7.49 19.68 -0.50
N ASN A 202 -6.24 19.61 -0.09
CA ASN A 202 -5.10 20.06 -0.88
C ASN A 202 -4.76 19.06 -2.02
N GLY A 203 -5.07 17.77 -1.86
CA GLY A 203 -4.84 16.75 -2.87
C GLY A 203 -3.37 16.72 -3.30
N TYR A 204 -3.10 16.81 -4.60
CA TYR A 204 -1.72 16.80 -5.14
C TYR A 204 -0.82 17.96 -4.69
N LYS A 205 -1.38 18.97 -4.05
CA LYS A 205 -0.64 20.10 -3.47
C LYS A 205 -0.36 19.93 -1.98
N SER A 206 -0.84 18.86 -1.38
CA SER A 206 -0.55 18.57 0.03
C SER A 206 0.92 18.30 0.25
N THR A 207 1.50 18.92 1.26
CA THR A 207 2.89 18.72 1.66
C THR A 207 3.14 17.35 2.30
N GLU A 208 2.07 16.65 2.66
CA GLU A 208 2.13 15.33 3.27
C GLU A 208 2.20 14.20 2.24
N ILE A 209 1.76 14.44 1.00
CA ILE A 209 1.76 13.40 -0.04
C ILE A 209 3.16 13.25 -0.61
N MET A 210 3.73 12.06 -0.44
CA MET A 210 5.06 11.74 -0.94
C MET A 210 5.02 11.14 -2.34
N PHE A 211 4.01 10.31 -2.64
CA PHE A 211 3.87 9.68 -3.95
C PHE A 211 2.41 9.43 -4.29
N SER A 212 2.03 9.80 -5.51
CA SER A 212 0.66 9.69 -6.00
C SER A 212 0.62 9.41 -7.50
N ARG A 213 -0.45 8.77 -7.94
CA ARG A 213 -0.79 8.68 -9.36
C ARG A 213 -1.60 9.90 -9.77
N PHE A 214 -1.24 10.52 -10.90
CA PHE A 214 -2.05 11.57 -11.48
C PHE A 214 -3.31 10.99 -12.14
N LEU A 215 -4.46 11.46 -11.72
CA LEU A 215 -5.74 11.19 -12.33
C LEU A 215 -6.52 12.49 -12.45
N SER A 216 -6.90 12.87 -13.66
CA SER A 216 -7.69 14.08 -13.92
C SER A 216 -9.13 13.75 -14.30
N ALA A 217 -10.03 14.70 -14.07
CA ALA A 217 -11.43 14.62 -14.53
C ALA A 217 -11.53 14.34 -16.04
N LYS A 218 -10.61 14.88 -16.84
CA LYS A 218 -10.56 14.64 -18.29
C LYS A 218 -10.28 13.16 -18.61
N LYS A 219 -9.36 12.51 -17.88
CA LYS A 219 -9.09 11.07 -18.06
C LYS A 219 -10.25 10.21 -17.60
N LEU A 220 -11.00 10.64 -16.58
CA LEU A 220 -12.21 9.96 -16.15
C LEU A 220 -13.35 10.12 -17.17
N ALA A 221 -13.46 11.26 -17.83
CA ALA A 221 -14.45 11.51 -18.89
C ALA A 221 -14.17 10.67 -20.15
N ASP A 222 -12.89 10.46 -20.49
CA ASP A 222 -12.48 9.63 -21.64
C ASP A 222 -12.84 8.14 -21.47
N VAL A 223 -13.25 7.71 -20.26
CA VAL A 223 -13.72 6.35 -19.94
C VAL A 223 -15.24 6.32 -19.67
N ASP A 224 -15.98 7.32 -20.11
CA ASP A 224 -17.43 7.51 -19.89
C ASP A 224 -17.84 7.52 -18.38
N MET A 225 -16.94 7.84 -17.50
CA MET A 225 -17.16 7.81 -16.07
C MET A 225 -16.83 9.16 -15.43
N ASN A 226 -17.86 9.94 -15.17
CA ASN A 226 -17.71 11.11 -14.31
C ASN A 226 -17.78 10.72 -12.82
N VAL A 227 -17.33 11.64 -11.94
CA VAL A 227 -17.30 11.42 -10.48
C VAL A 227 -18.68 11.01 -9.93
N ALA A 228 -19.77 11.58 -10.46
CA ALA A 228 -21.13 11.24 -10.02
C ALA A 228 -21.50 9.81 -10.41
N SER A 229 -21.10 9.34 -11.58
CA SER A 229 -21.35 7.96 -12.04
C SER A 229 -20.53 6.95 -11.25
N ILE A 230 -19.28 7.26 -10.91
CA ILE A 230 -18.45 6.44 -10.02
C ILE A 230 -19.07 6.37 -8.63
N LYS A 231 -19.47 7.51 -8.06
CA LYS A 231 -20.16 7.61 -6.78
C LYS A 231 -21.41 6.73 -6.76
N LYS A 232 -22.25 6.81 -7.80
CA LYS A 232 -23.47 6.01 -7.93
C LYS A 232 -23.17 4.51 -8.05
N LEU A 233 -22.14 4.14 -8.81
CA LEU A 233 -21.71 2.75 -8.95
C LEU A 233 -21.25 2.15 -7.61
N MET A 234 -20.51 2.91 -6.81
CA MET A 234 -19.99 2.48 -5.52
C MET A 234 -21.04 2.40 -4.42
N CYS A 235 -22.09 3.21 -4.49
CA CYS A 235 -23.15 3.29 -3.48
C CYS A 235 -23.92 1.99 -3.20
N GLY A 236 -23.81 0.98 -3.97
CA GLY A 236 -24.48 -0.31 -3.70
C GLY A 236 -23.51 -1.49 -3.65
N LYS A 237 -22.27 -1.25 -4.04
CA LYS A 237 -21.31 -2.34 -4.28
C LYS A 237 -20.49 -2.69 -3.04
N TYR A 238 -20.04 -1.69 -2.29
CA TYR A 238 -19.19 -1.89 -1.12
C TYR A 238 -19.81 -1.21 0.10
N LYS A 239 -19.82 -1.92 1.22
CA LYS A 239 -20.32 -1.40 2.50
C LYS A 239 -19.32 -1.67 3.60
N PRO A 240 -19.00 -0.66 4.44
CA PRO A 240 -18.22 -0.92 5.64
C PRO A 240 -19.04 -1.86 6.56
N ASN A 241 -18.37 -2.80 7.21
CA ASN A 241 -19.02 -3.63 8.22
C ASN A 241 -19.04 -2.91 9.59
N GLU A 242 -19.75 -3.46 10.55
CA GLU A 242 -19.86 -2.88 11.89
C GLU A 242 -18.51 -2.79 12.59
N GLN A 243 -17.68 -3.82 12.48
CA GLN A 243 -16.35 -3.85 13.08
C GLN A 243 -15.46 -2.69 12.60
N PHE A 244 -15.52 -2.36 11.29
CA PHE A 244 -14.77 -1.23 10.74
C PHE A 244 -15.31 0.12 11.26
N LEU A 245 -16.63 0.25 11.34
CA LEU A 245 -17.27 1.46 11.87
C LEU A 245 -16.97 1.64 13.37
N ASP A 246 -16.93 0.55 14.13
CA ASP A 246 -16.65 0.56 15.56
C ASP A 246 -15.24 1.04 15.88
N ILE A 247 -14.27 0.80 14.99
CA ILE A 247 -12.91 1.35 15.14
C ILE A 247 -12.95 2.88 15.29
N PHE A 248 -13.84 3.56 14.58
CA PHE A 248 -14.03 5.02 14.69
C PHE A 248 -14.98 5.40 15.82
N ASN A 249 -16.12 4.72 15.91
CA ASN A 249 -17.22 5.06 16.81
C ASN A 249 -16.85 4.89 18.28
N ALA A 250 -16.07 3.85 18.62
CA ALA A 250 -15.65 3.56 19.99
C ALA A 250 -14.89 4.71 20.65
N THR A 251 -14.29 5.60 19.85
CA THR A 251 -13.49 6.73 20.34
C THR A 251 -14.05 8.09 19.91
N ASN A 252 -15.20 8.14 19.26
CA ASN A 252 -15.75 9.36 18.63
C ASN A 252 -14.71 10.07 17.74
N ASP A 253 -13.98 9.31 16.94
CA ASP A 253 -12.86 9.82 16.16
C ASP A 253 -13.33 10.81 15.09
N THR A 254 -12.75 11.99 15.08
CA THR A 254 -13.12 13.09 14.17
C THR A 254 -12.88 12.72 12.70
N ARG A 255 -11.96 11.80 12.42
CA ARG A 255 -11.65 11.31 11.07
C ARG A 255 -12.81 10.53 10.43
N TYR A 256 -13.78 10.01 11.25
CA TYR A 256 -14.98 9.37 10.72
C TYR A 256 -15.74 10.27 9.74
N ALA A 257 -16.09 11.48 10.16
CA ALA A 257 -16.85 12.43 9.35
C ALA A 257 -16.11 12.92 8.09
N LEU A 258 -14.76 12.81 8.11
CA LEU A 258 -13.91 13.15 6.98
C LEU A 258 -13.68 11.94 6.05
N THR A 259 -13.81 10.74 6.57
CA THR A 259 -13.62 9.49 5.81
C THR A 259 -14.89 9.08 5.08
N PHE A 260 -16.05 9.20 5.73
CA PHE A 260 -17.33 8.72 5.22
C PHE A 260 -18.33 9.85 4.96
N ASP A 261 -19.20 9.61 4.00
CA ASP A 261 -20.39 10.42 3.75
C ASP A 261 -21.61 9.49 3.61
N SER A 262 -22.75 9.98 4.03
CA SER A 262 -24.02 9.26 3.90
C SER A 262 -24.78 9.79 2.70
N VAL A 263 -24.97 8.95 1.70
CA VAL A 263 -25.66 9.33 0.47
C VAL A 263 -26.93 8.54 0.25
N LEU A 264 -27.93 9.19 -0.36
CA LEU A 264 -29.12 8.54 -0.89
C LEU A 264 -28.87 8.14 -2.34
N TYR A 265 -29.29 6.94 -2.71
CA TYR A 265 -29.25 6.46 -4.08
C TYR A 265 -30.50 5.67 -4.41
N GLU A 266 -30.91 5.71 -5.66
CA GLU A 266 -32.06 4.96 -6.16
C GLU A 266 -31.62 3.64 -6.77
N GLN A 267 -32.22 2.56 -6.31
CA GLN A 267 -32.03 1.22 -6.85
C GLN A 267 -33.34 0.44 -6.78
N PHE A 268 -33.73 -0.17 -7.89
CA PHE A 268 -34.96 -0.97 -7.98
C PHE A 268 -36.22 -0.24 -7.48
N ASN A 269 -36.41 1.03 -7.87
CA ASN A 269 -37.52 1.91 -7.48
C ASN A 269 -37.64 2.17 -5.96
N SER A 270 -36.56 2.02 -5.23
CA SER A 270 -36.49 2.40 -3.83
C SER A 270 -35.30 3.33 -3.57
N THR A 271 -35.50 4.28 -2.65
CA THR A 271 -34.44 5.16 -2.18
C THR A 271 -33.73 4.51 -1.03
N ASN A 272 -32.46 4.26 -1.19
CA ASN A 272 -31.60 3.62 -0.19
C ASN A 272 -30.58 4.61 0.35
N LYS A 273 -30.17 4.44 1.61
CA LYS A 273 -29.11 5.19 2.24
C LYS A 273 -27.88 4.30 2.43
N THR A 274 -26.72 4.78 2.04
CA THR A 274 -25.46 4.06 2.24
C THR A 274 -24.32 4.98 2.60
N LEU A 275 -23.27 4.43 3.20
CA LEU A 275 -22.01 5.13 3.42
C LEU A 275 -21.10 4.96 2.20
N ILE A 276 -20.43 6.02 1.83
CA ILE A 276 -19.41 6.03 0.79
C ILE A 276 -18.09 6.59 1.35
N LEU A 277 -16.98 6.20 0.77
CA LEU A 277 -15.69 6.77 1.06
C LEU A 277 -15.60 8.20 0.53
N LYS A 278 -15.60 9.17 1.44
CA LYS A 278 -15.59 10.60 1.11
C LYS A 278 -14.20 11.14 0.88
N LYS A 279 -13.22 10.71 1.69
CA LYS A 279 -11.88 11.31 1.75
C LYS A 279 -11.12 11.32 0.43
N LEU A 280 -11.38 10.36 -0.47
CA LEU A 280 -10.74 10.30 -1.78
C LEU A 280 -11.56 11.00 -2.89
N TRP A 281 -12.74 11.52 -2.58
CA TRP A 281 -13.61 12.16 -3.54
C TRP A 281 -13.39 13.67 -3.61
N ARG A 282 -13.21 14.17 -4.82
CA ARG A 282 -13.07 15.61 -5.06
C ARG A 282 -14.11 16.08 -6.06
N THR A 283 -14.65 17.26 -5.79
CA THR A 283 -15.65 17.90 -6.68
C THR A 283 -15.04 18.37 -8.00
N ASP A 284 -13.71 18.59 -8.05
CA ASP A 284 -12.98 18.97 -9.26
C ASP A 284 -12.64 17.77 -10.17
N GLY A 285 -13.07 16.57 -9.79
CA GLY A 285 -12.81 15.33 -10.53
C GLY A 285 -11.37 14.79 -10.45
N ASN A 286 -10.49 15.46 -9.73
CA ASN A 286 -9.13 14.97 -9.49
C ASN A 286 -9.16 14.07 -8.25
N CYS A 287 -9.30 12.78 -8.45
CA CYS A 287 -9.31 11.77 -7.37
C CYS A 287 -7.88 11.26 -7.16
N PRO A 288 -7.14 11.76 -6.16
CA PRO A 288 -5.77 11.34 -5.94
C PRO A 288 -5.73 9.90 -5.44
N MET A 289 -4.78 9.10 -5.95
CA MET A 289 -4.42 7.82 -5.38
C MET A 289 -3.07 7.97 -4.72
N PHE A 290 -3.05 7.88 -3.42
CA PHE A 290 -1.83 8.02 -2.63
C PHE A 290 -1.15 6.65 -2.49
N TYR A 291 0.07 6.56 -2.97
CA TYR A 291 0.91 5.39 -2.74
C TYR A 291 1.72 5.50 -1.45
N MET A 292 2.04 6.73 -1.04
CA MET A 292 2.73 6.99 0.21
C MET A 292 2.41 8.39 0.73
N ARG A 293 2.14 8.48 2.03
CA ARG A 293 2.01 9.74 2.79
C ARG A 293 2.97 9.76 3.96
N LEU A 294 3.41 10.95 4.35
CA LEU A 294 4.33 11.14 5.48
C LEU A 294 3.78 10.59 6.81
N ALA A 295 2.45 10.64 7.01
CA ALA A 295 1.81 10.04 8.18
C ALA A 295 2.12 8.56 8.35
N GLN A 296 2.36 7.81 7.27
CA GLN A 296 2.74 6.40 7.35
C GLN A 296 4.06 6.20 8.13
N MET A 297 4.97 7.15 8.07
CA MET A 297 6.23 7.08 8.82
C MET A 297 6.00 7.07 10.33
N LYS A 298 4.99 7.82 10.82
CA LYS A 298 4.59 7.79 12.24
C LYS A 298 3.99 6.45 12.63
N LEU A 299 3.16 5.87 11.76
CA LEU A 299 2.54 4.56 12.00
C LEU A 299 3.59 3.44 11.97
N PHE A 300 4.49 3.46 11.00
CA PHE A 300 5.60 2.51 10.88
C PHE A 300 6.57 2.61 12.07
N GLN A 301 6.82 3.83 12.55
CA GLN A 301 7.62 4.06 13.74
C GLN A 301 6.98 3.44 14.99
N ALA A 302 5.67 3.63 15.20
CA ALA A 302 4.95 3.04 16.32
C ALA A 302 5.01 1.51 16.30
N GLU A 303 4.76 0.90 15.14
CA GLU A 303 4.82 -0.55 14.94
C GLU A 303 6.22 -1.10 15.25
N ALA A 304 7.26 -0.44 14.74
CA ALA A 304 8.63 -0.88 14.98
C ALA A 304 9.08 -0.69 16.43
N LEU A 305 8.67 0.39 17.08
CA LEU A 305 8.96 0.62 18.50
C LEU A 305 8.29 -0.45 19.38
N GLU A 306 7.05 -0.83 19.06
CA GLU A 306 6.34 -1.93 19.73
C GLU A 306 7.10 -3.25 19.57
N HIS A 307 7.47 -3.61 18.33
CA HIS A 307 8.21 -4.83 18.05
C HIS A 307 9.55 -4.88 18.79
N ASN A 308 10.25 -3.74 18.88
CA ASN A 308 11.55 -3.62 19.55
C ASN A 308 11.45 -3.60 21.09
N GLY A 309 10.23 -3.70 21.66
CA GLY A 309 10.02 -3.70 23.10
C GLY A 309 10.23 -2.34 23.76
N ALA A 310 10.03 -1.25 23.03
CA ALA A 310 10.07 0.10 23.59
C ALA A 310 8.99 0.32 24.65
N SER A 311 9.12 1.38 25.45
CA SER A 311 8.09 1.71 26.43
C SER A 311 6.75 2.04 25.74
N VAL A 312 5.62 1.76 26.40
CA VAL A 312 4.30 2.09 25.87
C VAL A 312 4.20 3.57 25.50
N ALA A 313 4.78 4.45 26.32
CA ALA A 313 4.79 5.89 26.06
C ALA A 313 5.53 6.24 24.76
N ASP A 314 6.66 5.59 24.47
CA ASP A 314 7.43 5.79 23.24
C ASP A 314 6.65 5.30 22.01
N VAL A 315 5.97 4.16 22.11
CA VAL A 315 5.10 3.62 21.06
C VAL A 315 3.93 4.56 20.76
N LEU A 316 3.32 5.13 21.80
CA LEU A 316 2.18 6.02 21.65
C LEU A 316 2.55 7.42 21.14
N ALA A 317 3.78 7.87 21.32
CA ALA A 317 4.20 9.22 20.94
C ALA A 317 3.92 9.54 19.45
N PRO A 318 4.36 8.75 18.47
CA PRO A 318 4.07 8.99 17.04
C PRO A 318 2.58 8.89 16.72
N LEU A 319 1.81 8.01 17.37
CA LEU A 319 0.36 7.91 17.20
C LEU A 319 -0.33 9.17 17.75
N ASN A 320 0.09 9.64 18.90
CA ASN A 320 -0.46 10.83 19.52
C ASN A 320 -0.19 12.11 18.70
N ASP A 321 0.89 12.17 17.93
CA ASP A 321 1.10 13.27 16.99
C ASP A 321 0.00 13.33 15.93
N LEU A 322 -0.39 12.18 15.35
CA LEU A 322 -1.48 12.09 14.38
C LEU A 322 -2.85 12.38 15.02
N ARG A 323 -3.08 11.88 16.24
CA ARG A 323 -4.31 12.13 17.00
C ARG A 323 -4.47 13.61 17.36
N ARG A 324 -3.39 14.26 17.80
CA ARG A 324 -3.36 15.70 18.10
C ARG A 324 -3.70 16.52 16.86
N ARG A 325 -3.08 16.21 15.72
CA ARG A 325 -3.37 16.85 14.44
C ARG A 325 -4.85 16.73 14.04
N SER A 326 -5.47 15.61 14.37
CA SER A 326 -6.87 15.33 14.04
C SER A 326 -7.85 15.79 15.13
N GLY A 327 -7.39 16.43 16.20
CA GLY A 327 -8.21 16.91 17.31
C GLY A 327 -8.82 15.80 18.18
N ASN A 328 -8.20 14.61 18.20
CA ASN A 328 -8.67 13.48 18.97
C ASN A 328 -8.02 13.39 20.35
N VAL A 329 -8.69 12.72 21.29
CA VAL A 329 -8.16 12.44 22.63
C VAL A 329 -6.86 11.63 22.50
N LEU A 330 -5.82 12.04 23.25
CA LEU A 330 -4.54 11.35 23.25
C LEU A 330 -4.62 10.03 24.01
N LEU A 331 -3.90 9.03 23.50
CA LEU A 331 -3.71 7.75 24.18
C LEU A 331 -2.75 7.92 25.33
N LYS A 332 -2.99 7.22 26.44
CA LYS A 332 -2.18 7.27 27.64
C LYS A 332 -1.59 5.91 27.95
N ALA A 333 -0.35 5.90 28.42
CA ALA A 333 0.36 4.65 28.70
C ALA A 333 -0.31 3.80 29.79
N GLU A 334 -0.97 4.45 30.74
CA GLU A 334 -1.72 3.77 31.82
C GLU A 334 -2.97 3.02 31.34
N ASP A 335 -3.46 3.28 30.13
CA ASP A 335 -4.61 2.60 29.56
C ASP A 335 -4.25 1.19 29.01
N PHE A 336 -2.96 0.86 28.93
CA PHE A 336 -2.46 -0.38 28.34
C PHE A 336 -1.79 -1.27 29.39
N SER A 337 -2.36 -2.44 29.62
CA SER A 337 -1.79 -3.47 30.47
C SER A 337 -1.35 -4.72 29.70
N ASP A 338 -1.72 -4.82 28.45
CA ASP A 338 -1.49 -5.95 27.56
C ASP A 338 -0.85 -5.48 26.25
N ARG A 339 0.17 -6.22 25.79
CA ARG A 339 0.83 -6.02 24.52
C ARG A 339 -0.13 -6.12 23.34
N ASP A 340 -1.03 -7.08 23.37
CA ASP A 340 -1.96 -7.33 22.26
C ASP A 340 -2.95 -6.16 22.07
N ASP A 341 -3.34 -5.49 23.16
CA ASP A 341 -4.16 -4.27 23.08
C ASP A 341 -3.40 -3.11 22.45
N LEU A 342 -2.09 -3.01 22.72
CA LEU A 342 -1.24 -2.02 22.09
C LEU A 342 -1.09 -2.30 20.57
N VAL A 343 -0.87 -3.55 20.19
CA VAL A 343 -0.82 -4.00 18.78
C VAL A 343 -2.12 -3.66 18.05
N ARG A 344 -3.28 -4.00 18.64
CA ARG A 344 -4.60 -3.66 18.09
C ARG A 344 -4.78 -2.14 17.95
N THR A 345 -4.32 -1.38 18.93
CA THR A 345 -4.42 0.07 18.92
C THR A 345 -3.58 0.70 17.81
N ILE A 346 -2.35 0.22 17.58
CA ILE A 346 -1.53 0.64 16.42
C ILE A 346 -2.28 0.35 15.13
N PHE A 347 -2.82 -0.85 14.98
CA PHE A 347 -3.61 -1.23 13.82
C PHE A 347 -4.85 -0.33 13.64
N TYR A 348 -5.58 -0.02 14.70
CA TYR A 348 -6.74 0.88 14.64
C TYR A 348 -6.34 2.31 14.24
N GLU A 349 -5.18 2.79 14.65
CA GLU A 349 -4.67 4.08 14.17
C GLU A 349 -4.27 4.01 12.68
N ILE A 350 -3.73 2.88 12.21
CA ILE A 350 -3.49 2.66 10.77
C ILE A 350 -4.82 2.74 10.00
N VAL A 351 -5.88 2.08 10.47
CA VAL A 351 -7.20 2.12 9.84
C VAL A 351 -7.79 3.53 9.83
N ARG A 352 -7.73 4.25 10.96
CA ARG A 352 -8.27 5.62 11.08
C ARG A 352 -7.55 6.61 10.19
N GLU A 353 -6.24 6.47 10.08
CA GLU A 353 -5.40 7.40 9.33
C GLU A 353 -5.33 7.02 7.84
N MET A 354 -5.03 5.76 7.54
CA MET A 354 -4.70 5.26 6.21
C MET A 354 -5.78 4.37 5.58
N GLY A 355 -6.83 4.02 6.32
CA GLY A 355 -7.83 3.07 5.86
C GLY A 355 -8.31 3.36 4.45
N LEU A 356 -8.35 2.33 3.61
CA LEU A 356 -8.70 2.37 2.20
C LEU A 356 -7.71 3.17 1.32
N GLU A 357 -6.48 3.38 1.80
CA GLU A 357 -5.40 3.96 1.01
C GLU A 357 -4.29 2.92 0.79
N ASN A 358 -4.06 2.55 -0.47
CA ASN A 358 -2.97 1.65 -0.90
C ASN A 358 -2.85 0.32 -0.12
N GLY A 359 -3.93 -0.10 0.54
CA GLY A 359 -3.98 -1.34 1.32
C GLY A 359 -3.16 -1.33 2.60
N ALA A 360 -2.90 -0.16 3.17
CA ALA A 360 -2.09 -0.03 4.38
C ALA A 360 -2.59 -0.95 5.51
N GLU A 361 -3.90 -0.99 5.74
CA GLU A 361 -4.56 -1.83 6.74
C GLU A 361 -4.41 -3.32 6.45
N TRP A 362 -4.59 -3.75 5.19
CA TRP A 362 -4.43 -5.15 4.80
C TRP A 362 -3.02 -5.67 5.10
N PHE A 363 -2.00 -4.93 4.64
CA PHE A 363 -0.63 -5.35 4.84
C PHE A 363 -0.20 -5.28 6.31
N ALA A 364 -0.78 -4.36 7.10
CA ALA A 364 -0.61 -4.34 8.55
C ALA A 364 -1.23 -5.57 9.21
N ALA A 365 -2.48 -5.90 8.90
CA ALA A 365 -3.18 -7.06 9.43
C ALA A 365 -2.45 -8.39 9.13
N VAL A 366 -1.83 -8.49 7.94
CA VAL A 366 -1.07 -9.68 7.53
C VAL A 366 0.27 -9.78 8.26
N ARG A 367 1.01 -8.66 8.46
CA ARG A 367 2.36 -8.73 9.06
C ARG A 367 2.36 -8.65 10.59
N MET A 368 1.45 -7.88 11.20
CA MET A 368 1.41 -7.69 12.66
C MET A 368 1.01 -8.98 13.37
N ARG A 369 1.67 -9.24 14.50
CA ARG A 369 1.47 -10.47 15.27
C ARG A 369 1.12 -10.17 16.71
N LEU A 370 0.19 -10.96 17.21
CA LEU A 370 -0.19 -11.01 18.62
C LEU A 370 0.85 -11.81 19.42
N SER A 371 0.82 -11.70 20.75
CA SER A 371 1.69 -12.45 21.68
C SER A 371 1.60 -13.96 21.48
N SER A 372 0.44 -14.43 21.02
CA SER A 372 0.21 -15.84 20.65
C SER A 372 0.98 -16.30 19.41
N GLY A 373 1.64 -15.38 18.69
CA GLY A 373 2.26 -15.62 17.39
C GLY A 373 1.29 -15.61 16.21
N LYS A 374 -0.01 -15.52 16.44
CA LYS A 374 -1.02 -15.42 15.38
C LYS A 374 -0.95 -14.07 14.70
N ARG A 375 -1.26 -14.04 13.40
CA ARG A 375 -1.42 -12.78 12.64
C ARG A 375 -2.69 -12.06 13.08
N LEU A 376 -2.64 -10.73 13.08
CA LEU A 376 -3.80 -9.91 13.45
C LEU A 376 -4.99 -10.15 12.51
N ILE A 377 -4.77 -10.48 11.24
CA ILE A 377 -5.82 -10.85 10.29
C ILE A 377 -6.73 -11.99 10.80
N SER A 378 -6.23 -12.88 11.68
CA SER A 378 -7.02 -13.96 12.26
C SER A 378 -8.16 -13.47 13.17
N GLU A 379 -8.09 -12.26 13.69
CA GLU A 379 -9.17 -11.62 14.47
C GLU A 379 -10.12 -10.82 13.58
N LEU A 380 -9.66 -10.35 12.42
CA LEU A 380 -10.41 -9.46 11.54
C LEU A 380 -11.25 -10.22 10.52
N ASN A 381 -10.67 -11.22 9.88
CA ASN A 381 -11.37 -12.01 8.86
C ASN A 381 -11.57 -13.47 9.33
N PRO A 382 -12.81 -13.86 9.67
CA PRO A 382 -13.12 -15.19 10.17
C PRO A 382 -12.90 -16.32 9.13
N VAL A 383 -12.70 -15.96 7.87
CA VAL A 383 -12.43 -16.93 6.79
C VAL A 383 -10.96 -17.32 6.74
N TYR A 384 -10.08 -16.48 7.28
CA TYR A 384 -8.66 -16.77 7.33
C TYR A 384 -8.35 -17.98 8.21
N SER A 385 -7.64 -18.95 7.68
CA SER A 385 -7.24 -20.18 8.38
C SER A 385 -5.83 -20.68 8.00
N ASP A 386 -5.27 -20.19 6.88
CA ASP A 386 -3.97 -20.60 6.39
C ASP A 386 -3.29 -19.43 5.63
N ASP A 387 -1.99 -19.28 5.84
CA ASP A 387 -1.18 -18.25 5.21
C ASP A 387 -1.21 -18.30 3.65
N LYS A 388 -1.50 -19.45 3.05
CA LYS A 388 -1.67 -19.58 1.59
C LYS A 388 -2.80 -18.73 1.02
N GLN A 389 -3.77 -18.34 1.87
CA GLN A 389 -4.87 -17.46 1.49
C GLN A 389 -4.45 -15.99 1.35
N LEU A 390 -3.26 -15.60 1.85
CA LEU A 390 -2.83 -14.21 1.94
C LEU A 390 -2.13 -13.69 0.68
N ALA A 391 -1.72 -14.56 -0.23
CA ALA A 391 -1.12 -14.19 -1.50
C ALA A 391 -2.08 -14.49 -2.67
N TRP A 392 -2.16 -13.56 -3.61
CA TRP A 392 -2.93 -13.78 -4.82
C TRP A 392 -2.27 -14.84 -5.71
N GLN A 393 -3.08 -15.56 -6.48
CA GLN A 393 -2.58 -16.50 -7.44
C GLN A 393 -1.81 -15.80 -8.57
N ILE A 394 -0.82 -16.48 -9.14
CA ILE A 394 -0.17 -16.03 -10.36
C ILE A 394 -1.21 -16.12 -11.50
N PRO A 395 -1.34 -15.09 -12.35
CA PRO A 395 -2.31 -15.13 -13.44
C PRO A 395 -2.10 -16.32 -14.38
N ASP A 396 -3.18 -16.96 -14.82
CA ASP A 396 -3.14 -18.14 -15.71
C ASP A 396 -2.40 -17.87 -17.02
N ASP A 397 -2.52 -16.66 -17.56
CA ASP A 397 -1.76 -16.25 -18.75
C ASP A 397 -0.25 -16.38 -18.51
N GLU A 398 0.25 -15.92 -17.36
CA GLU A 398 1.68 -16.02 -17.04
C GLU A 398 2.13 -17.47 -16.90
N VAL A 399 1.35 -18.30 -16.21
CA VAL A 399 1.66 -19.73 -16.04
C VAL A 399 1.64 -20.46 -17.38
N SER A 400 0.71 -20.08 -18.28
CA SER A 400 0.57 -20.71 -19.59
C SER A 400 1.69 -20.35 -20.57
N TYR A 401 2.16 -19.09 -20.54
CA TYR A 401 3.19 -18.61 -21.46
C TYR A 401 4.63 -18.81 -20.94
N ASN A 402 4.81 -18.83 -19.63
CA ASN A 402 6.11 -19.03 -18.99
C ASN A 402 6.17 -20.45 -18.41
N THR A 403 6.69 -21.39 -19.18
CA THR A 403 6.73 -22.82 -18.80
C THR A 403 7.58 -23.13 -17.56
N LEU A 404 8.31 -22.15 -17.04
CA LEU A 404 9.11 -22.27 -15.81
C LEU A 404 8.41 -21.62 -14.59
N MET A 405 7.23 -21.03 -14.80
CA MET A 405 6.46 -20.39 -13.74
C MET A 405 5.72 -21.44 -12.90
N GLU A 406 5.96 -21.43 -11.61
CA GLU A 406 5.18 -22.20 -10.64
C GLU A 406 4.05 -21.31 -10.06
N PRO A 407 2.78 -21.75 -10.05
CA PRO A 407 1.70 -21.06 -9.37
C PRO A 407 1.93 -21.05 -7.85
N ASN A 408 1.22 -20.18 -7.13
CA ASN A 408 1.19 -20.26 -5.69
C ASN A 408 0.47 -21.54 -5.22
N PRO A 409 0.87 -22.15 -4.09
CA PRO A 409 0.09 -23.23 -3.49
C PRO A 409 -1.34 -22.77 -3.22
N VAL A 410 -2.30 -23.57 -3.65
CA VAL A 410 -3.72 -23.30 -3.42
C VAL A 410 -4.13 -23.79 -2.03
N PHE A 411 -4.88 -22.97 -1.30
CA PHE A 411 -5.58 -23.42 -0.11
C PHE A 411 -6.86 -24.17 -0.54
N ILE A 412 -6.95 -25.44 -0.23
CA ILE A 412 -8.16 -26.26 -0.44
C ILE A 412 -8.86 -26.37 0.91
N ARG A 413 -10.06 -25.83 0.99
CA ARG A 413 -10.91 -26.00 2.17
C ARG A 413 -11.41 -27.44 2.18
N GLU A 414 -11.04 -28.21 3.22
CA GLU A 414 -11.55 -29.55 3.45
C GLU A 414 -13.04 -29.53 3.82
#